data_13484d61ed3d2e79aab99b47706794e6
#
_entry.id   13484d61ed3d2e79aab99b47706794e6
#
_cell.length_a   1.000
_cell.length_b   1.000
_cell.length_c   1.000
_cell.angle_alpha   90.00
_cell.angle_beta   90.00
_cell.angle_gamma   90.00
#
_symmetry.space_group_name_H-M   'P 1'
#
loop_
_entity.id
_entity.type
_entity.pdbx_description
1 polymer ?
#
loop_
_entity_poly.entity_id
_entity_poly.type
_entity_poly.pdbx_seq_one_letter_code
_entity_poly.pdbx_strand_id
1 'polypeptide(L)'
;MFKHSLVSQITLGEDSLLELKTVSVPGKRVADPDTRDIADELAAAANSHGATFVFGVDDKTKEIKGIEQGKIDIVETWLRNICNDSIKPPIAPLIRKLSIPDAQGNEKAVIKVEVTKSLFVHKSPHGYFYRIGSSKREMPPDMLARLFQQRSQTRLISFDEQVVPGATPSTLSKTLFEKFKTPLSPVSDDDFLRKLHFVAKDAEGSFRPTVGGILMASAHPEEHLPSAYIQAVCYRGKERNADEQLDARDIFGPLDFQISEACRFVNRNMRTLAIKKPNRIDIPQFAMNAVFEAVANAVAHRDYSISGSKIRLHMFSDRLEIFSPGALPNSLTVDEIGERQFSRNELICTCLSRCPLTERFTDIVRSRIMDRRGEGVPVILSASGKLSGKRPKYELLGDSELKLTIFAAPADDKAALKKIAVGLSTGSMQTIQTFTELETLDKIKDLIRANPKITQGEMAKSCGLSRTSIANWIRRSRGAIRRVGFDNGGFWQVIE
;
A
#
# COMPACT_ATOMS: atom_id res chain seq x y z
N MET A 1 10.67 -12.19 -42.91
CA MET A 1 9.64 -13.00 -42.21
C MET A 1 8.42 -12.18 -41.78
N PHE A 2 8.52 -11.00 -41.14
CA PHE A 2 7.38 -10.20 -40.67
C PHE A 2 6.46 -9.63 -41.79
N LYS A 3 7.00 -9.26 -42.97
CA LYS A 3 6.22 -8.67 -44.08
C LYS A 3 5.22 -9.69 -44.69
N HIS A 4 5.63 -10.94 -44.88
CA HIS A 4 4.75 -12.00 -45.43
C HIS A 4 3.58 -12.35 -44.49
N SER A 5 3.79 -12.28 -43.17
CA SER A 5 2.73 -12.53 -42.18
C SER A 5 1.64 -11.45 -42.21
N LEU A 6 2.01 -10.16 -42.34
CA LEU A 6 1.03 -9.05 -42.36
C LEU A 6 0.18 -9.08 -43.64
N VAL A 7 0.79 -9.29 -44.81
CA VAL A 7 0.05 -9.38 -46.08
C VAL A 7 -0.95 -10.56 -46.07
N SER A 8 -0.54 -11.70 -45.51
CA SER A 8 -1.45 -12.84 -45.34
C SER A 8 -2.63 -12.54 -44.42
N GLN A 9 -2.41 -11.77 -43.36
CA GLN A 9 -3.49 -11.33 -42.47
C GLN A 9 -4.46 -10.34 -43.17
N ILE A 10 -3.92 -9.37 -43.94
CA ILE A 10 -4.73 -8.44 -44.73
C ILE A 10 -5.63 -9.18 -45.71
N THR A 11 -5.12 -10.23 -46.36
CA THR A 11 -5.88 -11.03 -47.31
C THR A 11 -7.08 -11.75 -46.65
N LEU A 12 -6.95 -12.17 -45.39
CA LEU A 12 -8.03 -12.78 -44.61
C LEU A 12 -9.08 -11.77 -44.19
N GLY A 13 -8.72 -10.48 -44.08
CA GLY A 13 -9.59 -9.38 -43.73
C GLY A 13 -9.61 -9.03 -42.27
N GLU A 14 -10.55 -8.16 -41.88
CA GLU A 14 -10.70 -7.67 -40.52
C GLU A 14 -11.23 -8.72 -39.55
N ASP A 15 -10.74 -8.67 -38.32
CA ASP A 15 -11.19 -9.51 -37.22
C ASP A 15 -11.14 -8.75 -35.88
N SER A 16 -11.14 -9.47 -34.75
CA SER A 16 -11.05 -8.86 -33.42
C SER A 16 -9.74 -8.12 -33.16
N LEU A 17 -8.68 -8.44 -33.90
CA LEU A 17 -7.30 -7.96 -33.66
C LEU A 17 -6.73 -7.19 -34.85
N LEU A 18 -7.41 -7.14 -36.00
CA LEU A 18 -6.98 -6.46 -37.20
C LEU A 18 -8.07 -5.53 -37.73
N GLU A 19 -7.67 -4.30 -38.06
CA GLU A 19 -8.49 -3.27 -38.70
C GLU A 19 -7.77 -2.67 -39.89
N LEU A 20 -8.45 -2.50 -40.99
CA LEU A 20 -7.93 -1.97 -42.25
C LEU A 20 -8.59 -0.63 -42.60
N LYS A 21 -7.80 0.38 -42.95
CA LYS A 21 -8.34 1.71 -43.29
C LYS A 21 -7.67 2.29 -44.51
N THR A 22 -8.48 2.78 -45.45
CA THR A 22 -7.98 3.71 -46.45
C THR A 22 -7.70 5.07 -45.83
N VAL A 23 -6.81 5.85 -46.43
CA VAL A 23 -6.54 7.22 -45.98
C VAL A 23 -6.55 8.15 -47.20
N SER A 24 -7.29 9.23 -47.10
CA SER A 24 -7.31 10.30 -48.10
C SER A 24 -6.72 11.58 -47.54
N VAL A 25 -5.69 12.10 -48.23
CA VAL A 25 -4.98 13.33 -47.82
C VAL A 25 -4.94 14.28 -49.04
N PRO A 26 -6.03 14.99 -49.36
CA PRO A 26 -6.09 15.88 -50.53
C PRO A 26 -5.20 17.13 -50.43
N GLY A 27 -4.65 17.40 -49.25
CA GLY A 27 -3.75 18.56 -49.03
C GLY A 27 -2.80 18.32 -47.85
N LYS A 28 -2.79 19.21 -46.86
CA LYS A 28 -1.98 19.12 -45.63
C LYS A 28 -2.74 18.51 -44.48
N ARG A 29 -3.92 17.95 -44.67
CA ARG A 29 -4.74 17.33 -43.62
C ARG A 29 -5.36 16.03 -44.13
N VAL A 30 -5.55 15.09 -43.20
CA VAL A 30 -6.32 13.87 -43.47
C VAL A 30 -7.81 14.28 -43.58
N ALA A 31 -8.47 13.91 -44.70
CA ALA A 31 -9.87 14.19 -44.92
C ALA A 31 -10.78 12.97 -44.66
N ASP A 32 -10.25 11.78 -44.87
CA ASP A 32 -10.91 10.50 -44.62
C ASP A 32 -9.86 9.49 -44.14
N PRO A 33 -10.14 8.70 -43.10
CA PRO A 33 -11.39 8.58 -42.33
C PRO A 33 -11.59 9.73 -41.31
N ASP A 34 -12.83 9.81 -40.77
CA ASP A 34 -13.14 10.83 -39.75
C ASP A 34 -12.30 10.64 -38.49
N THR A 35 -11.79 11.74 -37.99
CA THR A 35 -10.88 11.76 -36.81
C THR A 35 -11.51 11.19 -35.54
N ARG A 36 -12.82 11.47 -35.33
CA ARG A 36 -13.53 11.02 -34.13
C ARG A 36 -13.87 9.54 -34.23
N ASP A 37 -14.22 9.05 -35.43
CA ASP A 37 -14.44 7.62 -35.63
C ASP A 37 -13.20 6.79 -35.39
N ILE A 38 -12.03 7.24 -35.83
CA ILE A 38 -10.76 6.57 -35.54
C ILE A 38 -10.40 6.64 -34.04
N ALA A 39 -10.70 7.76 -33.37
CA ALA A 39 -10.52 7.85 -31.92
C ALA A 39 -11.40 6.83 -31.18
N ASP A 40 -12.67 6.64 -31.62
CA ASP A 40 -13.57 5.65 -31.03
C ASP A 40 -13.04 4.21 -31.22
N GLU A 41 -12.53 3.89 -32.42
CA GLU A 41 -12.00 2.56 -32.74
C GLU A 41 -10.72 2.26 -31.96
N LEU A 42 -9.81 3.22 -31.88
CA LEU A 42 -8.56 3.07 -31.10
C LEU A 42 -8.87 2.93 -29.60
N ALA A 43 -9.81 3.72 -29.08
CA ALA A 43 -10.26 3.61 -27.69
C ALA A 43 -10.96 2.25 -27.45
N ALA A 44 -11.80 1.79 -28.37
CA ALA A 44 -12.46 0.48 -28.28
C ALA A 44 -11.43 -0.67 -28.24
N ALA A 45 -10.38 -0.61 -29.06
CA ALA A 45 -9.29 -1.57 -29.05
C ALA A 45 -8.56 -1.57 -27.70
N ALA A 46 -8.19 -0.39 -27.17
CA ALA A 46 -7.54 -0.24 -25.88
C ALA A 46 -8.42 -0.73 -24.71
N ASN A 47 -9.73 -0.52 -24.80
CA ASN A 47 -10.72 -0.98 -23.82
C ASN A 47 -10.99 -2.49 -23.88
N SER A 48 -10.65 -3.15 -24.99
CA SER A 48 -10.88 -4.60 -25.19
C SER A 48 -9.59 -5.41 -25.07
N HIS A 49 -9.20 -6.09 -26.13
CA HIS A 49 -8.02 -6.99 -26.15
C HIS A 49 -6.79 -6.37 -26.84
N GLY A 50 -6.92 -5.11 -27.30
CA GLY A 50 -5.97 -4.50 -28.21
C GLY A 50 -6.36 -4.81 -29.68
N ALA A 51 -5.71 -4.13 -30.64
CA ALA A 51 -5.81 -4.43 -32.06
C ALA A 51 -4.66 -3.79 -32.84
N THR A 52 -4.44 -4.29 -34.05
CA THR A 52 -3.53 -3.72 -35.04
C THR A 52 -4.36 -3.00 -36.10
N PHE A 53 -4.08 -1.74 -36.34
CA PHE A 53 -4.67 -0.93 -37.43
C PHE A 53 -3.65 -0.79 -38.55
N VAL A 54 -4.09 -0.99 -39.79
CA VAL A 54 -3.26 -0.80 -40.96
C VAL A 54 -3.88 0.27 -41.87
N PHE A 55 -3.26 1.42 -41.91
CA PHE A 55 -3.68 2.56 -42.74
C PHE A 55 -3.01 2.52 -44.10
N GLY A 56 -3.78 2.67 -45.16
CA GLY A 56 -3.38 2.54 -46.58
C GLY A 56 -3.86 1.25 -47.20
N VAL A 57 -4.83 0.55 -46.60
CA VAL A 57 -5.46 -0.67 -47.13
C VAL A 57 -6.96 -0.48 -47.17
N ASP A 58 -7.58 -0.92 -48.26
CA ASP A 58 -9.02 -0.87 -48.42
C ASP A 58 -9.70 -2.00 -47.62
N ASP A 59 -10.64 -1.64 -46.76
CA ASP A 59 -11.35 -2.57 -45.85
C ASP A 59 -12.26 -3.56 -46.60
N LYS A 60 -12.79 -3.20 -47.74
CA LYS A 60 -13.71 -4.01 -48.54
C LYS A 60 -13.00 -4.91 -49.54
N THR A 61 -12.13 -4.32 -50.34
CA THR A 61 -11.43 -5.03 -51.43
C THR A 61 -10.14 -5.70 -50.94
N LYS A 62 -9.63 -5.34 -49.76
CA LYS A 62 -8.33 -5.78 -49.21
C LYS A 62 -7.13 -5.30 -50.04
N GLU A 63 -7.38 -4.38 -50.96
CA GLU A 63 -6.35 -3.82 -51.84
C GLU A 63 -5.40 -2.91 -51.06
N ILE A 64 -4.12 -3.10 -51.24
CA ILE A 64 -3.06 -2.27 -50.64
C ILE A 64 -2.87 -1.04 -51.53
N LYS A 65 -3.65 0.02 -51.28
CA LYS A 65 -3.55 1.28 -52.01
C LYS A 65 -2.28 2.07 -51.64
N GLY A 66 -1.85 1.94 -50.42
CA GLY A 66 -0.72 2.68 -49.88
C GLY A 66 -1.02 4.14 -49.54
N ILE A 67 -0.08 4.82 -48.95
CA ILE A 67 -0.06 6.25 -48.64
C ILE A 67 1.06 6.89 -49.46
N GLU A 68 0.81 8.01 -50.14
CA GLU A 68 1.84 8.74 -50.86
C GLU A 68 3.02 9.09 -49.93
N GLN A 69 4.26 8.86 -50.39
CA GLN A 69 5.45 8.99 -49.55
C GLN A 69 5.62 10.41 -48.95
N GLY A 70 5.23 11.46 -49.67
CA GLY A 70 5.19 12.84 -49.14
C GLY A 70 4.11 13.15 -48.13
N LYS A 71 3.15 12.24 -47.91
CA LYS A 71 1.99 12.44 -47.00
C LYS A 71 2.05 11.55 -45.76
N ILE A 72 2.99 10.61 -45.68
CA ILE A 72 3.08 9.62 -44.61
C ILE A 72 3.30 10.27 -43.23
N ASP A 73 4.07 11.35 -43.14
CA ASP A 73 4.34 12.11 -41.92
C ASP A 73 3.09 12.90 -41.45
N ILE A 74 2.24 13.32 -42.40
CA ILE A 74 0.98 13.98 -42.09
C ILE A 74 0.03 12.98 -41.40
N VAL A 75 -0.05 11.76 -41.93
CA VAL A 75 -0.91 10.71 -41.36
C VAL A 75 -0.38 10.25 -40.00
N GLU A 76 0.93 10.08 -39.85
CA GLU A 76 1.53 9.74 -38.55
C GLU A 76 1.24 10.81 -37.48
N THR A 77 1.43 12.09 -37.86
CA THR A 77 1.16 13.22 -36.94
C THR A 77 -0.31 13.29 -36.55
N TRP A 78 -1.23 13.05 -37.52
CA TRP A 78 -2.66 12.98 -37.28
C TRP A 78 -3.02 11.85 -36.31
N LEU A 79 -2.49 10.65 -36.49
CA LEU A 79 -2.71 9.51 -35.59
C LEU A 79 -2.19 9.79 -34.18
N ARG A 80 -1.01 10.36 -34.05
CA ARG A 80 -0.43 10.75 -32.76
C ARG A 80 -1.31 11.76 -32.03
N ASN A 81 -1.84 12.77 -32.72
CA ASN A 81 -2.72 13.76 -32.13
C ASN A 81 -4.06 13.14 -31.69
N ILE A 82 -4.63 12.19 -32.44
CA ILE A 82 -5.82 11.45 -32.01
C ILE A 82 -5.57 10.73 -30.70
N CYS A 83 -4.46 9.99 -30.60
CA CYS A 83 -4.12 9.20 -29.44
C CYS A 83 -3.88 10.06 -28.19
N ASN A 84 -3.29 11.24 -28.36
CA ASN A 84 -2.93 12.13 -27.26
C ASN A 84 -4.07 13.09 -26.86
N ASP A 85 -4.78 13.65 -27.84
CA ASP A 85 -5.71 14.76 -27.59
C ASP A 85 -7.16 14.35 -27.58
N SER A 86 -7.55 13.35 -28.40
CA SER A 86 -8.95 12.95 -28.57
C SER A 86 -9.39 11.83 -27.61
N ILE A 87 -8.46 11.06 -27.07
CA ILE A 87 -8.74 9.92 -26.18
C ILE A 87 -8.31 10.27 -24.75
N LYS A 88 -9.17 9.97 -23.77
CA LYS A 88 -8.89 10.31 -22.36
C LYS A 88 -9.14 9.10 -21.44
N PRO A 89 -8.13 8.69 -20.62
CA PRO A 89 -6.72 9.14 -20.70
C PRO A 89 -6.10 8.82 -22.07
N PRO A 90 -4.98 9.48 -22.47
CA PRO A 90 -4.29 9.21 -23.73
C PRO A 90 -3.84 7.75 -23.87
N ILE A 91 -3.73 7.26 -25.10
CA ILE A 91 -3.12 5.96 -25.40
C ILE A 91 -1.77 6.15 -26.06
N ALA A 92 -0.86 5.22 -25.83
CA ALA A 92 0.49 5.22 -26.41
C ALA A 92 0.68 3.99 -27.31
N PRO A 93 0.14 3.98 -28.53
CA PRO A 93 0.31 2.87 -29.45
C PRO A 93 1.71 2.84 -30.06
N LEU A 94 2.13 1.68 -30.55
CA LEU A 94 3.33 1.56 -31.36
C LEU A 94 2.99 1.86 -32.82
N ILE A 95 3.43 3.00 -33.35
CA ILE A 95 3.21 3.43 -34.74
C ILE A 95 4.46 3.11 -35.57
N ARG A 96 4.29 2.35 -36.66
CA ARG A 96 5.38 1.97 -37.58
C ARG A 96 5.03 2.29 -39.03
N LYS A 97 5.95 2.88 -39.75
CA LYS A 97 5.91 3.02 -41.20
C LYS A 97 6.47 1.74 -41.82
N LEU A 98 5.73 1.11 -42.71
CA LEU A 98 6.13 -0.13 -43.38
C LEU A 98 5.97 0.03 -44.86
N SER A 99 6.81 -0.69 -45.65
CA SER A 99 6.62 -0.89 -47.08
C SER A 99 6.22 -2.35 -47.30
N ILE A 100 5.06 -2.56 -47.93
CA ILE A 100 4.52 -3.90 -48.21
C ILE A 100 4.13 -4.00 -49.68
N PRO A 101 4.27 -5.19 -50.35
CA PRO A 101 3.93 -5.34 -51.75
C PRO A 101 2.41 -5.39 -51.94
N ASP A 102 1.91 -4.72 -53.02
CA ASP A 102 0.54 -4.88 -53.52
C ASP A 102 0.40 -6.21 -54.32
N ALA A 103 -0.79 -6.48 -54.86
CA ALA A 103 -1.06 -7.67 -55.65
C ALA A 103 -0.21 -7.80 -56.93
N GLN A 104 0.36 -6.70 -57.40
CA GLN A 104 1.24 -6.63 -58.56
C GLN A 104 2.70 -6.69 -58.19
N GLY A 105 3.03 -6.74 -56.90
CA GLY A 105 4.39 -6.78 -56.38
C GLY A 105 5.02 -5.40 -56.19
N ASN A 106 4.30 -4.30 -56.38
CA ASN A 106 4.81 -2.96 -56.15
C ASN A 106 4.82 -2.62 -54.66
N GLU A 107 5.91 -2.09 -54.16
CA GLU A 107 6.06 -1.68 -52.76
C GLU A 107 5.17 -0.44 -52.46
N LYS A 108 4.28 -0.56 -51.52
CA LYS A 108 3.39 0.50 -51.07
C LYS A 108 3.68 0.85 -49.59
N ALA A 109 3.74 2.14 -49.33
CA ALA A 109 3.92 2.60 -47.93
C ALA A 109 2.59 2.54 -47.16
N VAL A 110 2.62 1.97 -45.99
CA VAL A 110 1.47 1.88 -45.07
C VAL A 110 1.92 2.25 -43.66
N ILE A 111 0.96 2.65 -42.80
CA ILE A 111 1.22 2.85 -41.38
C ILE A 111 0.51 1.75 -40.58
N LYS A 112 1.28 1.03 -39.80
CA LYS A 112 0.81 0.04 -38.84
C LYS A 112 0.76 0.67 -37.44
N VAL A 113 -0.40 0.59 -36.77
CA VAL A 113 -0.61 1.09 -35.40
C VAL A 113 -1.00 -0.10 -34.52
N GLU A 114 -0.18 -0.43 -33.56
CA GLU A 114 -0.43 -1.52 -32.61
C GLU A 114 -0.92 -0.92 -31.27
N VAL A 115 -2.17 -1.14 -30.97
CA VAL A 115 -2.82 -0.76 -29.70
C VAL A 115 -2.87 -1.99 -28.82
N THR A 116 -2.26 -1.94 -27.66
CA THR A 116 -2.35 -3.00 -26.65
C THR A 116 -3.56 -2.79 -25.75
N LYS A 117 -4.04 -3.86 -25.12
CA LYS A 117 -5.03 -3.76 -24.04
C LYS A 117 -4.48 -2.84 -22.96
N SER A 118 -5.21 -1.78 -22.63
CA SER A 118 -4.79 -0.81 -21.62
C SER A 118 -5.11 -1.26 -20.20
N LEU A 119 -4.45 -0.66 -19.24
CA LEU A 119 -4.80 -0.74 -17.82
C LEU A 119 -5.85 0.30 -17.41
N PHE A 120 -6.14 1.29 -18.29
CA PHE A 120 -7.10 2.35 -18.03
C PHE A 120 -8.34 2.15 -18.88
N VAL A 121 -9.45 2.74 -18.46
CA VAL A 121 -10.69 2.84 -19.26
C VAL A 121 -10.62 4.13 -20.06
N HIS A 122 -10.64 4.01 -21.39
CA HIS A 122 -10.49 5.14 -22.30
C HIS A 122 -11.85 5.62 -22.82
N LYS A 123 -12.05 6.93 -22.71
CA LYS A 123 -13.17 7.64 -23.31
C LYS A 123 -12.71 8.31 -24.60
N SER A 124 -13.47 8.15 -25.66
CA SER A 124 -13.30 8.83 -26.94
C SER A 124 -14.35 9.95 -27.11
N PRO A 125 -14.30 10.75 -28.19
CA PRO A 125 -15.22 11.87 -28.38
C PRO A 125 -16.71 11.51 -28.31
N HIS A 126 -17.10 10.34 -28.80
CA HIS A 126 -18.50 9.90 -28.78
C HIS A 126 -18.87 9.04 -27.54
N GLY A 127 -17.92 8.67 -26.68
CA GLY A 127 -18.22 7.93 -25.46
C GLY A 127 -17.24 6.81 -25.15
N TYR A 128 -17.76 5.76 -24.50
CA TYR A 128 -16.99 4.57 -24.17
C TYR A 128 -17.35 3.44 -25.12
N PHE A 129 -16.35 2.92 -25.82
CA PHE A 129 -16.52 1.86 -26.79
C PHE A 129 -15.72 0.62 -26.45
N TYR A 130 -16.20 -0.53 -26.90
CA TYR A 130 -15.50 -1.81 -26.87
C TYR A 130 -15.61 -2.50 -28.23
N ARG A 131 -14.74 -3.51 -28.45
CA ARG A 131 -14.67 -4.21 -29.73
C ARG A 131 -15.22 -5.62 -29.60
N ILE A 132 -16.11 -5.99 -30.53
CA ILE A 132 -16.59 -7.37 -30.74
C ILE A 132 -16.42 -7.70 -32.23
N GLY A 133 -15.53 -8.71 -32.49
CA GLY A 133 -15.11 -8.99 -33.85
C GLY A 133 -14.46 -7.77 -34.49
N SER A 134 -14.84 -7.45 -35.73
CA SER A 134 -14.39 -6.25 -36.44
C SER A 134 -15.23 -5.00 -36.14
N SER A 135 -16.21 -5.05 -35.24
CA SER A 135 -17.11 -3.92 -34.98
C SER A 135 -16.85 -3.24 -33.65
N LYS A 136 -16.85 -1.89 -33.63
CA LYS A 136 -16.96 -1.11 -32.40
C LYS A 136 -18.41 -1.07 -31.92
N ARG A 137 -18.63 -1.15 -30.61
CA ARG A 137 -19.95 -1.01 -29.97
C ARG A 137 -19.84 -0.06 -28.80
N GLU A 138 -20.87 0.76 -28.60
CA GLU A 138 -20.97 1.57 -27.38
C GLU A 138 -21.11 0.65 -26.15
N MET A 139 -20.43 1.02 -25.09
CA MET A 139 -20.37 0.20 -23.88
C MET A 139 -21.60 0.45 -23.00
N PRO A 140 -22.42 -0.57 -22.72
CA PRO A 140 -23.54 -0.44 -21.79
C PRO A 140 -23.05 -0.03 -20.38
N PRO A 141 -23.88 0.70 -19.58
CA PRO A 141 -23.49 1.20 -18.28
C PRO A 141 -23.00 0.12 -17.31
N ASP A 142 -23.61 -1.05 -17.30
CA ASP A 142 -23.22 -2.19 -16.47
C ASP A 142 -21.86 -2.78 -16.88
N MET A 143 -21.61 -2.89 -18.18
CA MET A 143 -20.32 -3.34 -18.71
C MET A 143 -19.23 -2.31 -18.43
N LEU A 144 -19.53 -1.03 -18.56
CA LEU A 144 -18.62 0.07 -18.24
C LEU A 144 -18.25 0.05 -16.76
N ALA A 145 -19.24 -0.11 -15.87
CA ALA A 145 -19.00 -0.23 -14.43
C ALA A 145 -18.09 -1.42 -14.09
N ARG A 146 -18.33 -2.59 -14.73
CA ARG A 146 -17.47 -3.77 -14.57
C ARG A 146 -16.04 -3.53 -15.08
N LEU A 147 -15.91 -2.84 -16.22
CA LEU A 147 -14.60 -2.54 -16.79
C LEU A 147 -13.79 -1.60 -15.88
N PHE A 148 -14.42 -0.55 -15.33
CA PHE A 148 -13.79 0.30 -14.33
C PHE A 148 -13.37 -0.50 -13.10
N GLN A 149 -14.25 -1.37 -12.57
CA GLN A 149 -13.94 -2.21 -11.44
C GLN A 149 -12.79 -3.17 -11.72
N GLN A 150 -12.80 -3.86 -12.87
CA GLN A 150 -11.74 -4.79 -13.28
C GLN A 150 -10.40 -4.08 -13.44
N ARG A 151 -10.39 -2.86 -14.01
CA ARG A 151 -9.16 -2.10 -14.23
C ARG A 151 -8.66 -1.40 -12.98
N SER A 152 -9.51 -1.05 -12.05
CA SER A 152 -9.10 -0.60 -10.71
C SER A 152 -8.53 -1.74 -9.86
N GLN A 153 -8.87 -2.99 -10.16
CA GLN A 153 -8.29 -4.18 -9.53
C GLN A 153 -7.02 -4.70 -10.25
N THR A 154 -6.74 -4.22 -11.46
CA THR A 154 -5.46 -4.49 -12.12
C THR A 154 -4.41 -3.83 -11.25
N ARG A 155 -3.51 -4.63 -10.67
CA ARG A 155 -2.42 -4.17 -9.81
C ARG A 155 -1.60 -3.12 -10.57
N LEU A 156 -2.00 -1.86 -10.44
CA LEU A 156 -1.12 -0.74 -10.74
C LEU A 156 0.08 -0.97 -9.84
N ILE A 157 1.28 -0.99 -10.40
CA ILE A 157 2.49 -1.01 -9.59
C ILE A 157 2.34 0.15 -8.62
N SER A 158 2.16 -0.16 -7.35
CA SER A 158 2.00 0.88 -6.34
C SER A 158 3.30 1.67 -6.28
N PHE A 159 3.25 2.93 -5.84
CA PHE A 159 4.44 3.78 -5.87
C PHE A 159 5.59 3.17 -5.09
N ASP A 160 5.32 2.44 -4.02
CA ASP A 160 6.32 1.76 -3.19
C ASP A 160 7.00 0.56 -3.89
N GLU A 161 6.45 0.05 -5.00
CA GLU A 161 7.05 -0.99 -5.85
C GLU A 161 7.83 -0.41 -7.06
N GLN A 162 7.77 0.90 -7.30
CA GLN A 162 8.52 1.53 -8.39
C GLN A 162 10.02 1.56 -8.10
N VAL A 163 10.83 1.38 -9.14
CA VAL A 163 12.29 1.45 -9.01
C VAL A 163 12.75 2.88 -8.76
N VAL A 164 13.80 3.03 -7.95
CA VAL A 164 14.42 4.32 -7.65
C VAL A 164 15.59 4.53 -8.62
N PRO A 165 15.51 5.51 -9.54
CA PRO A 165 16.60 5.83 -10.44
C PRO A 165 17.86 6.24 -9.66
N GLY A 166 19.01 5.76 -10.09
CA GLY A 166 20.30 6.07 -9.44
C GLY A 166 20.65 5.23 -8.21
N ALA A 167 19.69 4.46 -7.66
CA ALA A 167 19.97 3.49 -6.60
C ALA A 167 20.47 2.16 -7.19
N THR A 168 21.30 1.45 -6.45
CA THR A 168 21.80 0.10 -6.80
C THR A 168 21.48 -0.89 -5.67
N PRO A 169 21.45 -2.20 -5.92
CA PRO A 169 21.19 -3.18 -4.85
C PRO A 169 22.11 -3.04 -3.63
N SER A 170 23.33 -2.51 -3.80
CA SER A 170 24.27 -2.22 -2.71
C SER A 170 23.82 -1.08 -1.78
N THR A 171 22.85 -0.26 -2.18
CA THR A 171 22.21 0.75 -1.31
C THR A 171 21.39 0.10 -0.18
N LEU A 172 20.97 -1.18 -0.38
CA LEU A 172 20.21 -1.92 0.62
C LEU A 172 21.16 -2.59 1.61
N SER A 173 21.00 -2.24 2.89
CA SER A 173 21.83 -2.78 3.97
C SER A 173 21.38 -4.20 4.36
N LYS A 174 22.32 -5.13 4.36
CA LYS A 174 22.08 -6.53 4.75
C LYS A 174 21.50 -6.64 6.16
N THR A 175 22.03 -5.91 7.11
CA THR A 175 21.55 -5.91 8.51
C THR A 175 20.09 -5.45 8.63
N LEU A 176 19.63 -4.58 7.72
CA LEU A 176 18.27 -4.07 7.74
C LEU A 176 17.27 -5.02 7.06
N PHE A 177 17.64 -5.72 5.98
CA PHE A 177 16.70 -6.64 5.35
C PHE A 177 16.72 -8.06 5.95
N GLU A 178 17.77 -8.45 6.66
CA GLU A 178 17.82 -9.78 7.31
C GLU A 178 16.72 -9.99 8.35
N LYS A 179 16.21 -8.92 8.97
CA LYS A 179 15.05 -9.00 9.89
C LYS A 179 13.78 -9.61 9.27
N PHE A 180 13.70 -9.66 7.94
CA PHE A 180 12.58 -10.26 7.20
C PHE A 180 12.83 -11.73 6.83
N LYS A 181 14.05 -12.27 7.04
CA LYS A 181 14.36 -13.66 6.73
C LYS A 181 13.63 -14.62 7.67
N THR A 182 13.21 -15.72 7.10
CA THR A 182 12.60 -16.85 7.79
C THR A 182 13.37 -18.12 7.39
N PRO A 183 13.19 -19.26 8.08
CA PRO A 183 13.82 -20.52 7.68
C PRO A 183 13.52 -20.98 6.24
N LEU A 184 12.42 -20.47 5.67
CA LEU A 184 11.99 -20.76 4.28
C LEU A 184 12.46 -19.69 3.27
N SER A 185 13.27 -18.75 3.68
CA SER A 185 13.78 -17.70 2.80
C SER A 185 14.87 -18.26 1.87
N PRO A 186 15.01 -17.71 0.63
CA PRO A 186 16.11 -18.05 -0.26
C PRO A 186 17.48 -17.86 0.41
N VAL A 187 18.44 -18.71 0.06
CA VAL A 187 19.83 -18.61 0.57
C VAL A 187 20.54 -17.40 -0.03
N SER A 188 20.31 -17.13 -1.33
CA SER A 188 20.86 -15.96 -2.02
C SER A 188 20.15 -14.69 -1.57
N ASP A 189 20.93 -13.66 -1.21
CA ASP A 189 20.39 -12.35 -0.86
C ASP A 189 19.67 -11.69 -2.05
N ASP A 190 20.16 -11.87 -3.28
CA ASP A 190 19.52 -11.35 -4.49
C ASP A 190 18.14 -11.95 -4.74
N ASP A 191 18.00 -13.28 -4.57
CA ASP A 191 16.71 -13.95 -4.70
C ASP A 191 15.76 -13.54 -3.57
N PHE A 192 16.31 -13.33 -2.40
CA PHE A 192 15.54 -12.87 -1.26
C PHE A 192 15.00 -11.44 -1.46
N LEU A 193 15.85 -10.51 -1.92
CA LEU A 193 15.44 -9.14 -2.22
C LEU A 193 14.39 -9.10 -3.34
N ARG A 194 14.52 -9.96 -4.37
CA ARG A 194 13.49 -10.12 -5.41
C ARG A 194 12.18 -10.63 -4.84
N LYS A 195 12.21 -11.66 -3.99
CA LYS A 195 11.03 -12.22 -3.33
C LYS A 195 10.32 -11.23 -2.41
N LEU A 196 11.07 -10.30 -1.80
CA LEU A 196 10.52 -9.21 -1.00
C LEU A 196 9.99 -8.05 -1.83
N HIS A 197 10.20 -8.02 -3.15
CA HIS A 197 9.97 -6.86 -4.00
C HIS A 197 10.80 -5.62 -3.60
N PHE A 198 11.94 -5.81 -2.93
CA PHE A 198 12.86 -4.73 -2.60
C PHE A 198 13.72 -4.30 -3.79
N VAL A 199 13.80 -5.16 -4.80
CA VAL A 199 14.40 -4.84 -6.10
C VAL A 199 13.44 -5.27 -7.21
N ALA A 200 13.41 -4.49 -8.28
CA ALA A 200 12.66 -4.77 -9.50
C ALA A 200 13.52 -4.42 -10.73
N LYS A 201 13.13 -4.90 -11.90
CA LYS A 201 13.81 -4.58 -13.16
C LYS A 201 13.41 -3.18 -13.62
N ASP A 202 14.41 -2.38 -14.01
CA ASP A 202 14.20 -1.14 -14.73
C ASP A 202 13.88 -1.38 -16.22
N ALA A 203 13.75 -0.31 -17.00
CA ALA A 203 13.46 -0.39 -18.43
C ALA A 203 14.60 -1.07 -19.24
N GLU A 204 15.83 -1.02 -18.73
CA GLU A 204 17.02 -1.63 -19.31
C GLU A 204 17.19 -3.10 -18.89
N GLY A 205 16.31 -3.61 -18.01
CA GLY A 205 16.34 -4.98 -17.49
C GLY A 205 17.30 -5.20 -16.31
N SER A 206 17.92 -4.15 -15.79
CA SER A 206 18.79 -4.20 -14.61
C SER A 206 17.97 -4.18 -13.32
N PHE A 207 18.40 -4.92 -12.30
CA PHE A 207 17.76 -4.88 -11.00
C PHE A 207 18.14 -3.61 -10.23
N ARG A 208 17.13 -2.85 -9.81
CA ARG A 208 17.27 -1.66 -8.97
C ARG A 208 16.36 -1.73 -7.74
N PRO A 209 16.75 -1.08 -6.64
CA PRO A 209 15.90 -0.97 -5.47
C PRO A 209 14.57 -0.30 -5.80
N THR A 210 13.51 -0.80 -5.19
CA THR A 210 12.20 -0.16 -5.20
C THR A 210 12.12 0.92 -4.11
N VAL A 211 11.13 1.82 -4.21
CA VAL A 211 10.86 2.82 -3.17
C VAL A 211 10.67 2.13 -1.81
N GLY A 212 9.85 1.06 -1.74
CA GLY A 212 9.66 0.29 -0.51
C GLY A 212 10.95 -0.37 -0.03
N GLY A 213 11.78 -0.90 -0.95
CA GLY A 213 13.09 -1.45 -0.62
C GLY A 213 14.02 -0.40 0.02
N ILE A 214 14.11 0.80 -0.56
CA ILE A 214 14.89 1.92 0.00
C ILE A 214 14.35 2.31 1.38
N LEU A 215 13.05 2.53 1.51
CA LEU A 215 12.42 2.97 2.75
C LEU A 215 12.54 1.95 3.90
N MET A 216 12.59 0.66 3.60
CA MET A 216 12.64 -0.40 4.62
C MET A 216 14.04 -0.93 4.90
N ALA A 217 14.98 -0.79 3.96
CA ALA A 217 16.27 -1.45 4.04
C ALA A 217 17.49 -0.58 3.65
N SER A 218 17.34 0.74 3.42
CA SER A 218 18.45 1.68 3.36
C SER A 218 18.71 2.31 4.72
N ALA A 219 19.98 2.55 5.05
CA ALA A 219 20.35 3.29 6.27
C ALA A 219 20.00 4.79 6.12
N HIS A 220 20.05 5.30 4.90
CA HIS A 220 19.79 6.71 4.55
C HIS A 220 18.78 6.82 3.41
N PRO A 221 17.50 6.48 3.64
CA PRO A 221 16.47 6.58 2.61
C PRO A 221 16.25 8.00 2.12
N GLU A 222 16.56 9.02 2.95
CA GLU A 222 16.46 10.45 2.64
C GLU A 222 17.40 10.90 1.52
N GLU A 223 18.49 10.21 1.24
CA GLU A 223 19.37 10.50 0.10
C GLU A 223 18.67 10.28 -1.24
N HIS A 224 17.71 9.37 -1.28
CA HIS A 224 16.94 9.04 -2.48
C HIS A 224 15.53 9.63 -2.46
N LEU A 225 14.95 9.77 -1.28
CA LEU A 225 13.61 10.25 -1.01
C LEU A 225 13.65 11.36 0.06
N PRO A 226 14.10 12.59 -0.29
CA PRO A 226 14.46 13.64 0.67
C PRO A 226 13.37 14.03 1.66
N SER A 227 12.11 13.82 1.31
CA SER A 227 10.96 14.14 2.18
C SER A 227 10.46 12.95 3.01
N ALA A 228 11.10 11.76 2.90
CA ALA A 228 10.64 10.55 3.56
C ALA A 228 11.15 10.45 5.02
N TYR A 229 10.84 11.45 5.83
CA TYR A 229 11.18 11.51 7.24
C TYR A 229 10.05 12.12 8.07
N ILE A 230 10.17 12.03 9.40
CA ILE A 230 9.23 12.63 10.36
C ILE A 230 9.87 13.83 11.02
N GLN A 231 9.24 14.99 10.91
CA GLN A 231 9.60 16.17 11.68
C GLN A 231 8.75 16.23 12.94
N ALA A 232 9.37 16.09 14.11
CA ALA A 232 8.70 16.13 15.41
C ALA A 232 9.07 17.41 16.15
N VAL A 233 8.07 18.13 16.66
CA VAL A 233 8.24 19.36 17.44
C VAL A 233 7.33 19.33 18.66
N CYS A 234 7.88 19.63 19.85
CA CYS A 234 7.12 19.80 21.08
C CYS A 234 7.09 21.27 21.47
N TYR A 235 5.89 21.80 21.68
CA TYR A 235 5.64 23.17 22.11
C TYR A 235 5.17 23.21 23.57
N ARG A 236 5.57 24.26 24.29
CA ARG A 236 5.15 24.47 25.69
C ARG A 236 3.67 24.76 25.82
N GLY A 237 3.13 25.57 24.90
CA GLY A 237 1.76 26.09 24.91
C GLY A 237 0.77 25.26 24.09
N LYS A 238 -0.31 25.92 23.68
CA LYS A 238 -1.36 25.34 22.81
C LYS A 238 -1.21 25.78 21.34
N GLU A 239 -0.30 26.70 21.06
CA GLU A 239 -0.09 27.28 19.74
C GLU A 239 1.33 27.01 19.24
N ARG A 240 1.50 27.10 17.92
CA ARG A 240 2.81 27.03 17.29
C ARG A 240 3.53 28.34 17.52
N ASN A 241 4.50 28.32 18.40
CA ASN A 241 5.36 29.45 18.66
C ASN A 241 6.82 29.00 18.63
N ALA A 242 7.63 29.59 17.77
CA ALA A 242 9.05 29.24 17.64
C ALA A 242 9.83 29.48 18.96
N ASP A 243 9.46 30.51 19.71
CA ASP A 243 10.11 30.83 20.99
C ASP A 243 9.71 29.91 22.14
N GLU A 244 8.68 29.10 21.94
CA GLU A 244 8.17 28.17 22.95
C GLU A 244 8.42 26.69 22.57
N GLN A 245 9.36 26.41 21.70
CA GLN A 245 9.77 25.04 21.38
C GLN A 245 10.55 24.45 22.56
N LEU A 246 10.11 23.27 23.04
CA LEU A 246 10.79 22.52 24.10
C LEU A 246 11.77 21.51 23.52
N ASP A 247 11.41 20.89 22.41
CA ASP A 247 12.22 19.87 21.72
C ASP A 247 11.82 19.85 20.22
N ALA A 248 12.79 19.63 19.36
CA ALA A 248 12.57 19.49 17.92
C ALA A 248 13.56 18.46 17.35
N ARG A 249 13.05 17.57 16.48
CA ARG A 249 13.86 16.55 15.81
C ARG A 249 13.36 16.25 14.42
N ASP A 250 14.28 16.13 13.48
CA ASP A 250 14.06 15.49 12.20
C ASP A 250 14.51 14.02 12.33
N ILE A 251 13.59 13.09 12.11
CA ILE A 251 13.78 11.65 12.33
C ILE A 251 13.93 10.98 10.97
N PHE A 252 15.17 10.69 10.61
CA PHE A 252 15.58 10.03 9.36
C PHE A 252 15.77 8.52 9.55
N GLY A 253 16.09 7.80 8.45
CA GLY A 253 16.40 6.37 8.49
C GLY A 253 15.24 5.48 8.05
N PRO A 254 15.36 4.13 8.19
CA PRO A 254 14.33 3.20 7.75
C PRO A 254 13.02 3.39 8.53
N LEU A 255 11.88 3.05 7.89
CA LEU A 255 10.55 3.41 8.40
C LEU A 255 10.22 2.83 9.79
N ASP A 256 10.67 1.62 10.09
CA ASP A 256 10.48 1.01 11.42
C ASP A 256 11.24 1.77 12.51
N PHE A 257 12.43 2.26 12.20
CA PHE A 257 13.19 3.13 13.08
C PHE A 257 12.48 4.50 13.26
N GLN A 258 12.00 5.11 12.18
CA GLN A 258 11.26 6.39 12.25
C GLN A 258 10.03 6.27 13.16
N ILE A 259 9.26 5.18 13.05
CA ILE A 259 8.09 4.93 13.90
C ILE A 259 8.50 4.84 15.38
N SER A 260 9.53 4.06 15.67
CA SER A 260 10.03 3.88 17.04
C SER A 260 10.53 5.19 17.65
N GLU A 261 11.34 5.96 16.91
CA GLU A 261 11.89 7.25 17.38
C GLU A 261 10.80 8.31 17.55
N ALA A 262 9.80 8.37 16.67
CA ALA A 262 8.67 9.30 16.85
C ALA A 262 7.88 8.98 18.13
N CYS A 263 7.65 7.71 18.40
CA CYS A 263 7.00 7.28 19.65
C CYS A 263 7.87 7.59 20.88
N ARG A 264 9.20 7.39 20.82
CA ARG A 264 10.12 7.79 21.87
C ARG A 264 10.09 9.30 22.11
N PHE A 265 10.05 10.10 21.02
CA PHE A 265 9.94 11.56 21.10
C PHE A 265 8.69 11.96 21.90
N VAL A 266 7.51 11.39 21.58
CA VAL A 266 6.27 11.66 22.32
C VAL A 266 6.40 11.20 23.78
N ASN A 267 6.86 9.96 24.02
CA ASN A 267 6.98 9.41 25.37
C ASN A 267 7.91 10.21 26.27
N ARG A 268 9.02 10.75 25.73
CA ARG A 268 9.99 11.56 26.47
C ARG A 268 9.44 12.94 26.81
N ASN A 269 8.68 13.54 25.92
CA ASN A 269 8.19 14.93 26.06
C ASN A 269 6.81 15.01 26.71
N MET A 270 6.06 13.92 26.80
CA MET A 270 4.76 13.94 27.45
C MET A 270 4.87 14.04 28.98
N ARG A 271 3.92 14.76 29.59
CA ARG A 271 3.76 14.80 31.01
C ARG A 271 3.03 13.57 31.54
N THR A 272 3.35 13.17 32.75
CA THR A 272 2.62 12.13 33.50
C THR A 272 2.07 12.75 34.79
N LEU A 273 0.77 12.65 35.00
CA LEU A 273 0.10 13.10 36.21
C LEU A 273 -0.04 11.91 37.15
N ALA A 274 0.11 12.12 38.46
CA ALA A 274 -0.03 11.09 39.46
C ALA A 274 -1.18 11.40 40.43
N ILE A 275 -2.06 10.42 40.64
CA ILE A 275 -3.10 10.44 41.69
C ILE A 275 -2.68 9.47 42.81
N LYS A 276 -2.66 9.98 44.04
CA LYS A 276 -2.17 9.24 45.21
C LYS A 276 -3.31 8.86 46.17
N LYS A 277 -4.35 8.10 45.74
CA LYS A 277 -5.36 7.59 46.69
C LYS A 277 -6.13 6.40 46.09
N PRO A 278 -6.18 5.24 46.76
CA PRO A 278 -5.32 4.74 47.83
C PRO A 278 -3.95 4.36 47.37
N ASN A 279 -3.79 3.96 46.07
CA ASN A 279 -2.53 3.65 45.40
C ASN A 279 -2.16 4.75 44.42
N ARG A 280 -0.88 4.91 44.12
CA ARG A 280 -0.41 5.81 43.05
C ARG A 280 -0.85 5.25 41.69
N ILE A 281 -1.56 6.09 40.92
CA ILE A 281 -1.92 5.80 39.55
C ILE A 281 -1.33 6.90 38.68
N ASP A 282 -0.49 6.53 37.74
CA ASP A 282 0.13 7.41 36.78
C ASP A 282 -0.75 7.55 35.53
N ILE A 283 -1.13 8.76 35.18
CA ILE A 283 -1.95 9.09 34.02
C ILE A 283 -1.09 9.79 32.99
N PRO A 284 -0.76 9.15 31.86
CA PRO A 284 0.04 9.77 30.81
C PRO A 284 -0.79 10.84 30.09
N GLN A 285 -0.11 11.81 29.48
CA GLN A 285 -0.76 12.85 28.67
C GLN A 285 -1.47 12.27 27.45
N PHE A 286 -0.87 11.25 26.80
CA PHE A 286 -1.41 10.53 25.66
C PHE A 286 -1.37 9.02 25.89
N ALA A 287 -2.31 8.28 25.34
CA ALA A 287 -2.29 6.81 25.32
C ALA A 287 -1.26 6.34 24.30
N MET A 288 -0.17 5.72 24.75
CA MET A 288 0.96 5.37 23.89
C MET A 288 0.60 4.34 22.80
N ASN A 289 -0.34 3.43 23.06
CA ASN A 289 -0.87 2.51 22.05
C ASN A 289 -1.59 3.27 20.91
N ALA A 290 -2.33 4.33 21.22
CA ALA A 290 -2.96 5.18 20.22
C ALA A 290 -1.94 6.02 19.43
N VAL A 291 -0.92 6.56 20.12
CA VAL A 291 0.17 7.30 19.48
C VAL A 291 0.93 6.40 18.52
N PHE A 292 1.26 5.19 18.93
CA PHE A 292 1.98 4.22 18.11
C PHE A 292 1.20 3.87 16.84
N GLU A 293 -0.08 3.53 16.97
CA GLU A 293 -0.94 3.28 15.81
C GLU A 293 -1.06 4.49 14.89
N ALA A 294 -1.19 5.68 15.44
CA ALA A 294 -1.30 6.91 14.66
C ALA A 294 -0.02 7.18 13.84
N VAL A 295 1.15 7.01 14.45
CA VAL A 295 2.45 7.17 13.77
C VAL A 295 2.66 6.07 12.74
N ALA A 296 2.38 4.81 13.09
CA ALA A 296 2.50 3.68 12.16
C ALA A 296 1.59 3.86 10.93
N ASN A 297 0.34 4.29 11.14
CA ASN A 297 -0.60 4.57 10.04
C ASN A 297 -0.16 5.77 9.20
N ALA A 298 0.33 6.85 9.81
CA ALA A 298 0.84 8.00 9.08
C ALA A 298 2.01 7.64 8.16
N VAL A 299 2.92 6.76 8.61
CA VAL A 299 4.05 6.26 7.83
C VAL A 299 3.59 5.26 6.76
N ALA A 300 2.75 4.28 7.12
CA ALA A 300 2.32 3.21 6.21
C ALA A 300 1.48 3.74 5.04
N HIS A 301 0.66 4.78 5.28
CA HIS A 301 -0.29 5.31 4.31
C HIS A 301 0.10 6.66 3.71
N ARG A 302 1.29 7.19 4.05
CA ARG A 302 1.83 8.39 3.41
C ARG A 302 1.90 8.22 1.89
N ASP A 303 1.60 9.28 1.16
CA ASP A 303 1.87 9.33 -0.27
C ASP A 303 3.34 9.69 -0.52
N TYR A 304 4.16 8.67 -0.82
CA TYR A 304 5.59 8.84 -1.06
C TYR A 304 5.89 9.45 -2.43
N SER A 305 4.91 9.56 -3.32
CA SER A 305 5.05 10.27 -4.60
C SER A 305 5.09 11.80 -4.42
N ILE A 306 4.58 12.30 -3.29
CA ILE A 306 4.61 13.73 -2.96
C ILE A 306 6.01 14.09 -2.46
N SER A 307 6.76 14.77 -3.32
CA SER A 307 8.03 15.40 -2.96
C SER A 307 7.80 16.73 -2.24
N GLY A 308 8.72 17.12 -1.35
CA GLY A 308 8.67 18.41 -0.66
C GLY A 308 7.77 18.51 0.57
N SER A 309 6.94 17.49 0.86
CA SER A 309 6.13 17.43 2.07
C SER A 309 6.48 16.19 2.90
N LYS A 310 6.75 16.38 4.18
CA LYS A 310 7.15 15.38 5.17
C LYS A 310 6.02 15.08 6.16
N ILE A 311 6.11 13.97 6.87
CA ILE A 311 5.23 13.76 8.03
C ILE A 311 5.63 14.75 9.12
N ARG A 312 4.65 15.42 9.71
CA ARG A 312 4.86 16.37 10.81
C ARG A 312 4.13 15.88 12.05
N LEU A 313 4.83 15.85 13.17
CA LEU A 313 4.30 15.49 14.47
C LEU A 313 4.47 16.71 15.39
N HIS A 314 3.38 17.35 15.75
CA HIS A 314 3.37 18.54 16.61
C HIS A 314 2.70 18.19 17.94
N MET A 315 3.46 18.28 19.01
CA MET A 315 2.99 18.02 20.37
C MET A 315 2.77 19.34 21.09
N PHE A 316 1.55 19.51 21.64
CA PHE A 316 1.14 20.67 22.42
C PHE A 316 0.79 20.27 23.86
N SER A 317 0.54 21.25 24.70
CA SER A 317 0.11 20.99 26.10
C SER A 317 -1.25 20.27 26.19
N ASP A 318 -2.13 20.43 25.19
CA ASP A 318 -3.51 19.93 25.18
C ASP A 318 -3.81 18.91 24.08
N ARG A 319 -2.89 18.68 23.11
CA ARG A 319 -3.10 17.77 21.99
C ARG A 319 -1.81 17.37 21.29
N LEU A 320 -1.88 16.29 20.52
CA LEU A 320 -0.90 15.83 19.56
C LEU A 320 -1.52 15.93 18.16
N GLU A 321 -0.83 16.56 17.22
CA GLU A 321 -1.24 16.63 15.82
C GLU A 321 -0.25 15.89 14.94
N ILE A 322 -0.75 14.99 14.08
CA ILE A 322 0.05 14.25 13.10
C ILE A 322 -0.49 14.60 11.72
N PHE A 323 0.40 15.08 10.85
CA PHE A 323 0.10 15.43 9.47
C PHE A 323 0.81 14.44 8.56
N SER A 324 0.06 13.75 7.71
CA SER A 324 0.58 12.81 6.73
C SER A 324 0.25 13.27 5.31
N PRO A 325 1.25 13.48 4.44
CA PRO A 325 1.02 13.84 3.04
C PRO A 325 0.26 12.75 2.30
N GLY A 326 -0.77 13.14 1.56
CA GLY A 326 -1.61 12.29 0.72
C GLY A 326 -3.09 12.46 1.03
N ALA A 327 -3.92 12.53 -0.04
CA ALA A 327 -5.37 12.49 0.04
C ALA A 327 -5.88 11.13 0.52
N LEU A 328 -7.11 11.06 0.97
CA LEU A 328 -7.80 9.79 1.15
C LEU A 328 -8.03 9.13 -0.24
N PRO A 329 -8.06 7.80 -0.33
CA PRO A 329 -8.44 7.13 -1.58
C PRO A 329 -9.79 7.59 -2.07
N ASN A 330 -10.01 7.62 -3.38
CA ASN A 330 -11.19 8.19 -4.06
C ASN A 330 -12.55 7.67 -3.58
N SER A 331 -12.59 6.60 -2.80
CA SER A 331 -13.82 6.00 -2.28
C SER A 331 -13.96 6.07 -0.76
N LEU A 332 -13.04 6.77 -0.06
CA LEU A 332 -13.05 6.86 1.40
C LEU A 332 -13.24 8.30 1.84
N THR A 333 -14.25 8.53 2.69
CA THR A 333 -14.46 9.80 3.37
C THR A 333 -13.79 9.82 4.74
N VAL A 334 -13.61 11.01 5.32
CA VAL A 334 -13.04 11.14 6.68
C VAL A 334 -13.88 10.41 7.73
N ASP A 335 -15.20 10.36 7.56
CA ASP A 335 -16.13 9.71 8.49
C ASP A 335 -16.05 8.18 8.41
N GLU A 336 -15.66 7.63 7.27
CA GLU A 336 -15.51 6.18 7.05
C GLU A 336 -14.12 5.65 7.46
N ILE A 337 -13.21 6.53 7.90
CA ILE A 337 -11.89 6.10 8.39
C ILE A 337 -12.09 5.20 9.63
N GLY A 338 -11.66 3.95 9.51
CA GLY A 338 -11.81 2.93 10.54
C GLY A 338 -12.93 1.91 10.28
N GLU A 339 -13.86 2.17 9.36
CA GLU A 339 -14.87 1.21 8.94
C GLU A 339 -14.43 0.41 7.69
N ARG A 340 -13.59 1.01 6.84
CA ARG A 340 -13.07 0.41 5.61
C ARG A 340 -11.55 0.32 5.64
N GLN A 341 -11.01 -0.81 5.23
CA GLN A 341 -9.57 -1.01 5.10
C GLN A 341 -9.11 -0.59 3.71
N PHE A 342 -8.07 0.22 3.69
CA PHE A 342 -7.39 0.59 2.45
C PHE A 342 -5.88 0.67 2.70
N SER A 343 -5.09 0.16 1.75
CA SER A 343 -3.64 0.28 1.78
C SER A 343 -3.16 0.99 0.51
N ARG A 344 -2.46 2.12 0.67
CA ARG A 344 -1.81 2.82 -0.45
C ARG A 344 -0.50 2.15 -0.84
N ASN A 345 0.27 1.73 0.16
CA ASN A 345 1.61 1.16 0.02
C ASN A 345 1.60 -0.28 0.53
N GLU A 346 1.19 -1.23 -0.32
CA GLU A 346 1.03 -2.63 0.09
C GLU A 346 2.34 -3.29 0.47
N LEU A 347 3.43 -2.98 -0.22
CA LEU A 347 4.76 -3.49 0.09
C LEU A 347 5.21 -3.02 1.47
N ILE A 348 5.11 -1.71 1.76
CA ILE A 348 5.47 -1.13 3.05
C ILE A 348 4.61 -1.72 4.17
N CYS A 349 3.28 -1.79 4.01
CA CYS A 349 2.38 -2.38 5.01
C CYS A 349 2.72 -3.85 5.29
N THR A 350 3.05 -4.61 4.24
CA THR A 350 3.47 -6.01 4.37
C THR A 350 4.78 -6.13 5.14
N CYS A 351 5.74 -5.26 4.88
CA CYS A 351 7.01 -5.23 5.59
C CYS A 351 6.84 -4.84 7.06
N LEU A 352 6.11 -3.77 7.35
CA LEU A 352 5.85 -3.32 8.72
C LEU A 352 5.11 -4.39 9.54
N SER A 353 4.23 -5.20 8.91
CA SER A 353 3.57 -6.32 9.59
C SER A 353 4.51 -7.48 9.93
N ARG A 354 5.70 -7.53 9.34
CA ARG A 354 6.76 -8.52 9.64
C ARG A 354 7.86 -7.95 10.52
N CYS A 355 8.01 -6.62 10.61
CA CYS A 355 8.99 -5.98 11.47
C CYS A 355 8.71 -6.29 12.94
N PRO A 356 9.68 -6.84 13.69
CA PRO A 356 9.54 -7.00 15.12
C PRO A 356 9.46 -5.64 15.80
N LEU A 357 8.64 -5.51 16.81
CA LEU A 357 8.66 -4.37 17.72
C LEU A 357 9.80 -4.58 18.73
N THR A 358 10.89 -3.86 18.56
CA THR A 358 12.08 -3.96 19.42
C THR A 358 11.90 -3.24 20.75
N GLU A 359 10.99 -2.26 20.81
CA GLU A 359 10.74 -1.46 22.01
C GLU A 359 9.41 -1.78 22.63
N ARG A 360 9.41 -1.92 23.94
CA ARG A 360 8.23 -2.08 24.77
C ARG A 360 7.85 -0.72 25.35
N PHE A 361 6.85 -0.08 24.81
CA PHE A 361 6.13 0.97 25.50
C PHE A 361 5.13 0.30 26.46
N THR A 362 4.95 0.84 27.66
CA THR A 362 4.20 0.24 28.77
C THR A 362 2.81 -0.32 28.42
N ASP A 363 2.17 0.25 27.39
CA ASP A 363 0.79 -0.10 27.02
C ASP A 363 0.68 -0.86 25.68
N ILE A 364 1.81 -1.20 25.03
CA ILE A 364 1.83 -1.84 23.71
C ILE A 364 2.13 -3.33 23.86
N VAL A 365 1.08 -4.16 23.67
CA VAL A 365 1.14 -5.62 23.78
C VAL A 365 1.12 -6.25 22.39
N ARG A 366 2.14 -6.00 21.59
CA ARG A 366 2.28 -6.65 20.28
C ARG A 366 3.73 -6.95 19.97
N SER A 367 3.95 -7.98 19.15
CA SER A 367 5.28 -8.39 18.71
C SER A 367 5.72 -7.75 17.40
N ARG A 368 4.80 -7.09 16.68
CA ARG A 368 5.00 -6.51 15.35
C ARG A 368 4.51 -5.07 15.28
N ILE A 369 5.03 -4.30 14.33
CA ILE A 369 4.66 -2.89 14.15
C ILE A 369 3.24 -2.74 13.66
N MET A 370 2.78 -3.57 12.73
CA MET A 370 1.40 -3.54 12.20
C MET A 370 0.75 -4.92 12.25
N ASP A 371 -0.57 -4.97 12.41
CA ASP A 371 -1.34 -6.21 12.51
C ASP A 371 -2.22 -6.50 11.27
N ARG A 372 -2.34 -5.58 10.33
CA ARG A 372 -3.14 -5.68 9.08
C ARG A 372 -4.59 -6.18 9.25
N ARG A 373 -5.15 -6.10 10.47
CA ARG A 373 -6.53 -6.53 10.79
C ARG A 373 -7.54 -5.38 10.74
N GLY A 374 -7.08 -4.16 10.43
CA GLY A 374 -7.93 -2.96 10.42
C GLY A 374 -8.29 -2.43 11.82
N GLU A 375 -7.64 -2.92 12.86
CA GLU A 375 -7.91 -2.53 14.24
C GLU A 375 -7.21 -1.23 14.67
N GLY A 376 -6.29 -0.68 13.88
CA GLY A 376 -5.47 0.47 14.24
C GLY A 376 -6.29 1.73 14.54
N VAL A 377 -7.21 2.11 13.65
CA VAL A 377 -8.06 3.29 13.87
C VAL A 377 -9.04 3.10 15.05
N PRO A 378 -9.75 1.98 15.18
CA PRO A 378 -10.50 1.67 16.39
C PRO A 378 -9.69 1.81 17.69
N VAL A 379 -8.43 1.36 17.71
CA VAL A 379 -7.51 1.53 18.87
C VAL A 379 -7.23 3.01 19.14
N ILE A 380 -6.91 3.80 18.10
CA ILE A 380 -6.67 5.24 18.23
C ILE A 380 -7.90 5.93 18.86
N LEU A 381 -9.10 5.68 18.31
CA LEU A 381 -10.34 6.29 18.77
C LEU A 381 -10.70 5.89 20.19
N SER A 382 -10.62 4.60 20.51
CA SER A 382 -11.00 4.05 21.81
C SER A 382 -10.03 4.46 22.93
N ALA A 383 -8.74 4.21 22.75
CA ALA A 383 -7.74 4.47 23.79
C ALA A 383 -7.59 5.96 24.08
N SER A 384 -7.52 6.80 23.04
CA SER A 384 -7.44 8.26 23.23
C SER A 384 -8.74 8.82 23.81
N GLY A 385 -9.89 8.34 23.35
CA GLY A 385 -11.19 8.79 23.86
C GLY A 385 -11.40 8.44 25.36
N LYS A 386 -10.97 7.26 25.77
CA LYS A 386 -11.01 6.85 27.19
C LYS A 386 -10.10 7.73 28.07
N LEU A 387 -8.91 8.09 27.56
CA LEU A 387 -7.95 8.87 28.30
C LEU A 387 -8.29 10.38 28.36
N SER A 388 -8.72 10.95 27.26
CA SER A 388 -8.97 12.40 27.17
C SER A 388 -10.42 12.80 27.41
N GLY A 389 -11.37 11.86 27.31
CA GLY A 389 -12.80 12.14 27.26
C GLY A 389 -13.25 12.78 25.93
N LYS A 390 -12.34 12.93 24.95
CA LYS A 390 -12.61 13.52 23.63
C LYS A 390 -12.24 12.56 22.53
N ARG A 391 -13.12 12.43 21.52
CA ARG A 391 -12.84 11.59 20.34
C ARG A 391 -11.72 12.25 19.50
N PRO A 392 -10.67 11.53 19.07
CA PRO A 392 -9.69 12.01 18.11
C PRO A 392 -10.37 12.47 16.82
N LYS A 393 -9.80 13.48 16.16
CA LYS A 393 -10.37 14.10 14.98
C LYS A 393 -9.46 13.90 13.77
N TYR A 394 -10.02 13.40 12.70
CA TYR A 394 -9.38 13.39 11.38
C TYR A 394 -9.89 14.56 10.54
N GLU A 395 -9.01 15.21 9.81
CA GLU A 395 -9.30 16.34 8.92
C GLU A 395 -8.46 16.22 7.65
N LEU A 396 -9.09 16.40 6.49
CA LEU A 396 -8.39 16.49 5.22
C LEU A 396 -8.09 17.96 4.92
N LEU A 397 -6.82 18.29 4.72
CA LEU A 397 -6.36 19.64 4.46
C LEU A 397 -6.03 19.79 2.97
N GLY A 398 -6.84 20.60 2.27
CA GLY A 398 -6.62 20.93 0.86
C GLY A 398 -6.47 19.74 -0.07
N ASP A 399 -7.25 18.67 0.13
CA ASP A 399 -7.25 17.43 -0.65
C ASP A 399 -5.87 16.75 -0.85
N SER A 400 -4.89 17.12 -0.03
CA SER A 400 -3.50 16.65 -0.20
C SER A 400 -2.80 16.20 1.08
N GLU A 401 -3.39 16.44 2.24
CA GLU A 401 -2.76 16.10 3.52
C GLU A 401 -3.82 15.68 4.55
N LEU A 402 -3.60 14.55 5.21
CA LEU A 402 -4.46 14.08 6.30
C LEU A 402 -3.88 14.52 7.65
N LYS A 403 -4.70 15.21 8.45
CA LYS A 403 -4.37 15.62 9.81
C LYS A 403 -5.14 14.75 10.81
N LEU A 404 -4.44 14.17 11.78
CA LEU A 404 -5.01 13.53 12.96
C LEU A 404 -4.72 14.36 14.21
N THR A 405 -5.75 14.67 14.99
CA THR A 405 -5.64 15.33 16.29
C THR A 405 -6.02 14.36 17.41
N ILE A 406 -5.09 14.07 18.31
CA ILE A 406 -5.28 13.29 19.54
C ILE A 406 -5.25 14.25 20.72
N PHE A 407 -6.32 14.27 21.52
CA PHE A 407 -6.42 15.17 22.68
C PHE A 407 -5.69 14.61 23.90
N ALA A 408 -5.08 15.50 24.67
CA ALA A 408 -4.40 15.18 25.91
C ALA A 408 -5.38 14.83 27.04
N ALA A 409 -4.93 14.06 28.02
CA ALA A 409 -5.63 13.89 29.29
C ALA A 409 -5.86 15.25 29.97
N PRO A 410 -7.04 15.49 30.57
CA PRO A 410 -7.40 16.78 31.17
C PRO A 410 -6.58 17.04 32.44
N ALA A 411 -5.59 17.91 32.38
CA ALA A 411 -4.69 18.18 33.51
C ALA A 411 -5.36 18.92 34.66
N ASP A 412 -6.29 19.80 34.36
CA ASP A 412 -6.89 20.74 35.32
C ASP A 412 -8.21 20.25 35.90
N ASP A 413 -8.80 19.16 35.37
CA ASP A 413 -10.05 18.58 35.84
C ASP A 413 -9.81 17.38 36.76
N LYS A 414 -9.78 17.67 38.06
CA LYS A 414 -9.60 16.65 39.12
C LYS A 414 -10.71 15.56 39.11
N ALA A 415 -11.92 15.92 38.70
CA ALA A 415 -13.03 14.95 38.66
C ALA A 415 -12.90 14.00 37.47
N ALA A 416 -12.54 14.52 36.30
CA ALA A 416 -12.23 13.71 35.11
C ALA A 416 -11.01 12.80 35.35
N LEU A 417 -9.95 13.32 35.95
CA LEU A 417 -8.75 12.53 36.30
C LEU A 417 -9.07 11.37 37.25
N LYS A 418 -9.96 11.56 38.24
CA LYS A 418 -10.38 10.46 39.13
C LYS A 418 -11.14 9.37 38.36
N LYS A 419 -12.02 9.72 37.43
CA LYS A 419 -12.74 8.75 36.59
C LYS A 419 -11.77 7.97 35.69
N ILE A 420 -10.78 8.63 35.10
CA ILE A 420 -9.73 8.00 34.29
C ILE A 420 -8.91 7.05 35.16
N ALA A 421 -8.50 7.46 36.34
CA ALA A 421 -7.74 6.63 37.28
C ALA A 421 -8.47 5.33 37.66
N VAL A 422 -9.77 5.40 37.91
CA VAL A 422 -10.63 4.20 38.18
C VAL A 422 -10.63 3.30 36.93
N GLY A 423 -10.80 3.85 35.73
CA GLY A 423 -10.78 3.08 34.48
C GLY A 423 -9.43 2.41 34.19
N LEU A 424 -8.32 3.10 34.46
CA LEU A 424 -6.97 2.53 34.32
C LEU A 424 -6.68 1.45 35.36
N SER A 425 -7.11 1.62 36.62
CA SER A 425 -6.92 0.60 37.65
C SER A 425 -7.67 -0.69 37.33
N THR A 426 -8.90 -0.60 36.80
CA THR A 426 -9.70 -1.76 36.38
C THR A 426 -9.12 -2.42 35.11
N GLY A 427 -8.67 -1.60 34.12
CA GLY A 427 -8.02 -2.07 32.91
C GLY A 427 -6.66 -2.72 33.17
N SER A 428 -5.84 -2.14 34.07
CA SER A 428 -4.54 -2.71 34.46
C SER A 428 -4.69 -4.05 35.16
N MET A 429 -5.71 -4.24 36.01
CA MET A 429 -5.99 -5.55 36.62
C MET A 429 -6.37 -6.59 35.57
N GLN A 430 -7.20 -6.26 34.58
CA GLN A 430 -7.53 -7.17 33.48
C GLN A 430 -6.31 -7.46 32.61
N THR A 431 -5.49 -6.47 32.31
CA THR A 431 -4.29 -6.62 31.47
C THR A 431 -3.20 -7.43 32.20
N ILE A 432 -2.97 -7.18 33.50
CA ILE A 432 -2.02 -7.97 34.30
C ILE A 432 -2.52 -9.41 34.44
N GLN A 433 -3.81 -9.65 34.66
CA GLN A 433 -4.38 -10.99 34.67
C GLN A 433 -4.18 -11.70 33.31
N THR A 434 -4.41 -11.03 32.19
CA THR A 434 -4.23 -11.61 30.86
C THR A 434 -2.75 -11.89 30.53
N PHE A 435 -1.82 -11.05 30.99
CA PHE A 435 -0.38 -11.26 30.83
C PHE A 435 0.13 -12.44 31.63
N THR A 436 -0.21 -12.50 32.92
CA THR A 436 0.14 -13.63 33.78
C THR A 436 -0.48 -14.92 33.22
N GLU A 437 -1.64 -14.80 32.58
CA GLU A 437 -2.35 -15.90 31.94
C GLU A 437 -1.62 -16.42 30.69
N LEU A 438 -1.21 -15.58 29.78
CA LEU A 438 -0.47 -15.97 28.55
C LEU A 438 0.92 -16.52 28.90
N GLU A 439 1.68 -15.85 29.75
CA GLU A 439 3.00 -16.31 30.19
C GLU A 439 2.92 -17.66 30.92
N THR A 440 1.87 -17.87 31.73
CA THR A 440 1.67 -19.14 32.44
C THR A 440 1.33 -20.28 31.50
N LEU A 441 0.46 -20.02 30.48
CA LEU A 441 0.09 -21.02 29.50
C LEU A 441 1.27 -21.41 28.60
N ASP A 442 2.06 -20.44 28.17
CA ASP A 442 3.25 -20.68 27.36
C ASP A 442 4.33 -21.43 28.16
N LYS A 443 4.52 -21.09 29.42
CA LYS A 443 5.40 -21.83 30.32
C LYS A 443 4.94 -23.28 30.53
N ILE A 444 3.64 -23.53 30.64
CA ILE A 444 3.08 -24.88 30.72
C ILE A 444 3.34 -25.63 29.40
N LYS A 445 3.14 -25.00 28.24
CA LYS A 445 3.44 -25.60 26.92
C LYS A 445 4.91 -25.97 26.77
N ASP A 446 5.82 -25.10 27.19
CA ASP A 446 7.26 -25.34 27.12
C ASP A 446 7.69 -26.48 28.05
N LEU A 447 7.15 -26.56 29.25
CA LEU A 447 7.37 -27.70 30.15
C LEU A 447 6.88 -29.02 29.54
N ILE A 448 5.75 -29.03 28.85
CA ILE A 448 5.21 -30.19 28.15
C ILE A 448 6.09 -30.56 26.94
N ARG A 449 6.56 -29.57 26.16
CA ARG A 449 7.49 -29.81 25.03
C ARG A 449 8.81 -30.41 25.50
N ALA A 450 9.34 -29.93 26.65
CA ALA A 450 10.56 -30.44 27.22
C ALA A 450 10.39 -31.86 27.82
N ASN A 451 9.26 -32.13 28.44
CA ASN A 451 8.94 -33.45 29.00
C ASN A 451 7.45 -33.77 28.82
N PRO A 452 7.06 -34.48 27.73
CA PRO A 452 5.65 -34.85 27.49
C PRO A 452 5.00 -35.70 28.60
N LYS A 453 5.76 -36.35 29.44
CA LYS A 453 5.27 -37.18 30.57
C LYS A 453 5.21 -36.41 31.89
N ILE A 454 5.50 -35.11 31.90
CA ILE A 454 5.47 -34.27 33.11
C ILE A 454 4.11 -34.34 33.79
N THR A 455 4.11 -34.49 35.09
CA THR A 455 2.88 -34.52 35.90
C THR A 455 2.33 -33.11 36.17
N GLN A 456 1.03 -32.98 36.40
CA GLN A 456 0.44 -31.70 36.81
C GLN A 456 1.02 -31.17 38.15
N GLY A 457 1.52 -32.05 39.01
CA GLY A 457 2.22 -31.66 40.26
C GLY A 457 3.59 -31.04 39.99
N GLU A 458 4.34 -31.58 39.04
CA GLU A 458 5.62 -31.02 38.62
C GLU A 458 5.46 -29.70 37.88
N MET A 459 4.48 -29.59 36.97
CA MET A 459 4.10 -28.33 36.34
C MET A 459 3.74 -27.27 37.37
N ALA A 460 2.98 -27.64 38.40
CA ALA A 460 2.58 -26.77 39.49
C ALA A 460 3.77 -26.21 40.25
N LYS A 461 4.74 -27.07 40.59
CA LYS A 461 6.01 -26.67 41.25
C LYS A 461 6.80 -25.73 40.35
N SER A 462 6.98 -26.06 39.09
CA SER A 462 7.77 -25.26 38.14
C SER A 462 7.13 -23.89 37.81
N CYS A 463 5.80 -23.80 37.85
CA CYS A 463 5.08 -22.54 37.64
C CYS A 463 4.79 -21.75 38.90
N GLY A 464 5.07 -22.29 40.09
CA GLY A 464 4.73 -21.66 41.39
C GLY A 464 3.18 -21.60 41.63
N LEU A 465 2.44 -22.56 41.11
CA LEU A 465 0.96 -22.61 41.14
C LEU A 465 0.44 -23.84 41.85
N SER A 466 -0.85 -23.85 42.21
CA SER A 466 -1.48 -25.06 42.71
C SER A 466 -1.79 -26.06 41.58
N ARG A 467 -1.84 -27.35 41.90
CA ARG A 467 -2.24 -28.41 40.94
C ARG A 467 -3.61 -28.14 40.32
N THR A 468 -4.54 -27.61 41.11
CA THR A 468 -5.90 -27.22 40.64
C THR A 468 -5.84 -26.08 39.64
N SER A 469 -4.93 -25.12 39.83
CA SER A 469 -4.70 -24.03 38.89
C SER A 469 -4.15 -24.55 37.55
N ILE A 470 -3.20 -25.47 37.55
CA ILE A 470 -2.68 -26.10 36.32
C ILE A 470 -3.80 -26.84 35.57
N ALA A 471 -4.62 -27.62 36.25
CA ALA A 471 -5.75 -28.32 35.65
C ALA A 471 -6.77 -27.35 34.99
N ASN A 472 -7.04 -26.20 35.64
CA ASN A 472 -7.88 -25.14 35.06
C ASN A 472 -7.25 -24.48 33.85
N TRP A 473 -5.93 -24.26 33.84
CA TRP A 473 -5.19 -23.74 32.72
C TRP A 473 -5.24 -24.66 31.51
N ILE A 474 -5.02 -25.96 31.70
CA ILE A 474 -5.10 -26.98 30.65
C ILE A 474 -6.53 -26.98 30.06
N ARG A 475 -7.57 -26.93 30.92
CA ARG A 475 -8.97 -26.87 30.48
C ARG A 475 -9.27 -25.58 29.66
N ARG A 476 -8.77 -24.43 30.10
CA ARG A 476 -8.95 -23.13 29.42
C ARG A 476 -8.16 -23.01 28.10
N SER A 477 -7.18 -23.87 27.86
CA SER A 477 -6.38 -23.88 26.63
C SER A 477 -7.17 -24.23 25.35
N ARG A 478 -8.49 -24.49 25.49
CA ARG A 478 -9.42 -24.83 24.38
C ARG A 478 -8.91 -25.93 23.46
N GLY A 479 -8.20 -26.90 24.00
CA GLY A 479 -7.67 -28.03 23.23
C GLY A 479 -6.23 -27.86 22.74
N ALA A 480 -5.60 -26.69 22.95
CA ALA A 480 -4.18 -26.51 22.63
C ALA A 480 -3.23 -27.41 23.43
N ILE A 481 -3.71 -27.96 24.56
CA ILE A 481 -3.00 -28.97 25.36
C ILE A 481 -3.93 -30.16 25.54
N ARG A 482 -3.51 -31.32 25.10
CA ARG A 482 -4.29 -32.57 25.17
C ARG A 482 -3.49 -33.68 25.83
N ARG A 483 -4.17 -34.50 26.63
CA ARG A 483 -3.60 -35.74 27.14
C ARG A 483 -3.90 -36.89 26.21
N VAL A 484 -2.89 -37.66 25.85
CA VAL A 484 -2.99 -38.84 24.96
C VAL A 484 -2.64 -40.08 25.78
N GLY A 485 -3.51 -41.09 25.77
CA GLY A 485 -3.32 -42.36 26.48
C GLY A 485 -4.08 -42.45 27.83
N PHE A 486 -3.88 -43.57 28.55
CA PHE A 486 -4.54 -43.84 29.83
C PHE A 486 -3.91 -43.10 31.01
N ASP A 487 -4.64 -43.01 32.12
CA ASP A 487 -4.21 -42.28 33.32
C ASP A 487 -2.86 -42.70 33.90
N ASN A 488 -2.51 -43.97 33.82
CA ASN A 488 -1.20 -44.48 34.17
C ASN A 488 -0.39 -44.82 32.90
N GLY A 489 0.34 -43.83 32.38
CA GLY A 489 1.24 -44.00 31.23
C GLY A 489 0.98 -43.06 30.04
N GLY A 490 -0.05 -42.22 30.09
CA GLY A 490 -0.32 -41.21 29.05
C GLY A 490 0.67 -40.03 29.07
N PHE A 491 0.71 -39.31 27.96
CA PHE A 491 1.57 -38.12 27.80
C PHE A 491 0.74 -36.91 27.34
N TRP A 492 1.30 -35.74 27.57
CA TRP A 492 0.72 -34.48 27.11
C TRP A 492 1.20 -34.13 25.70
N GLN A 493 0.31 -33.59 24.89
CA GLN A 493 0.61 -33.08 23.56
C GLN A 493 0.16 -31.64 23.44
N VAL A 494 1.01 -30.77 22.93
CA VAL A 494 0.69 -29.40 22.54
C VAL A 494 0.24 -29.46 21.07
N ILE A 495 -0.97 -28.96 20.79
CA ILE A 495 -1.55 -28.86 19.46
C ILE A 495 -1.39 -27.39 19.05
N GLU A 496 -0.70 -27.14 17.92
CA GLU A 496 -0.49 -25.80 17.35
C GLU A 496 -1.69 -25.31 16.57
#